data_b23b6b6655144d125e6089e1adcff685
#
_entry.id   b23b6b6655144d125e6089e1adcff685
#
_cell.length_a   1.000
_cell.length_b   1.000
_cell.length_c   1.000
_cell.angle_alpha   90.00
_cell.angle_beta   90.00
_cell.angle_gamma   90.00
#
_symmetry.space_group_name_H-M   'P 1'
#
loop_
_entity.id
_entity.type
_entity.pdbx_description
1 polymer ?
#
loop_
_entity_poly.entity_id
_entity_poly.type
_entity_poly.pdbx_seq_one_letter_code
_entity_poly.pdbx_strand_id
1 'polypeptide(L)'
;MLQIYNTLSRTKEPFKPAQAGQVRMYVCGMTVYDFCHLGHARMLVSFDVVQRWLRASGLAVDYVRNITDIDDKIIRRAVETGRRIGEVTEFYIAAMHADEQALGVEPPDLSLIHI
;
A
#
# COMPACT_ATOMS: atom_id res chain seq x y z
N MET A 1 18.35 -3.88 17.85
CA MET A 1 18.36 -2.82 16.81
C MET A 1 17.72 -3.38 15.55
N LEU A 2 16.76 -2.66 14.96
CA LEU A 2 16.09 -3.07 13.71
C LEU A 2 17.09 -3.11 12.55
N GLN A 3 17.07 -4.19 11.78
CA GLN A 3 17.85 -4.33 10.55
C GLN A 3 16.93 -4.58 9.38
N ILE A 4 17.19 -3.91 8.28
CA ILE A 4 16.41 -4.04 7.04
C ILE A 4 17.35 -4.41 5.90
N TYR A 5 16.90 -5.31 5.02
CA TYR A 5 17.61 -5.61 3.80
C TYR A 5 17.47 -4.44 2.82
N ASN A 6 18.58 -3.85 2.46
CA ASN A 6 18.63 -2.76 1.49
C ASN A 6 18.95 -3.33 0.11
N THR A 7 18.01 -3.19 -0.82
CA THR A 7 18.16 -3.71 -2.18
C THR A 7 19.28 -3.00 -2.96
N LEU A 8 19.56 -1.73 -2.64
CA LEU A 8 20.62 -0.97 -3.29
C LEU A 8 22.01 -1.51 -2.94
N SER A 9 22.28 -1.72 -1.66
CA SER A 9 23.56 -2.28 -1.18
C SER A 9 23.58 -3.81 -1.20
N ARG A 10 22.43 -4.46 -1.36
CA ARG A 10 22.22 -5.92 -1.30
C ARG A 10 22.68 -6.56 0.02
N THR A 11 22.59 -5.81 1.11
CA THR A 11 22.99 -6.26 2.45
C THR A 11 21.91 -5.93 3.48
N LYS A 12 21.92 -6.67 4.60
CA LYS A 12 21.18 -6.28 5.80
C LYS A 12 21.93 -5.19 6.54
N GLU A 13 21.26 -4.08 6.79
CA GLU A 13 21.83 -2.91 7.43
C GLU A 13 21.02 -2.48 8.65
N PRO A 14 21.64 -1.89 9.67
CA PRO A 14 20.91 -1.22 10.74
C PRO A 14 20.02 -0.13 10.16
N PHE A 15 18.73 -0.17 10.52
CA PHE A 15 17.79 0.85 10.08
C PHE A 15 18.13 2.21 10.71
N LYS A 16 18.31 3.21 9.87
CA LYS A 16 18.52 4.59 10.27
C LYS A 16 17.51 5.48 9.54
N PRO A 17 16.55 6.10 10.25
CA PRO A 17 15.64 7.03 9.62
C PRO A 17 16.41 8.27 9.14
N ALA A 18 15.99 8.86 8.03
CA ALA A 18 16.59 10.06 7.47
C ALA A 18 16.50 11.28 8.42
N GLN A 19 15.46 11.31 9.24
CA GLN A 19 15.26 12.29 10.29
C GLN A 19 15.13 11.55 11.63
N ALA A 20 15.85 11.99 12.64
CA ALA A 20 15.82 11.36 13.96
C ALA A 20 14.39 11.31 14.53
N GLY A 21 13.96 10.12 14.94
CA GLY A 21 12.63 9.90 15.52
C GLY A 21 11.47 9.83 14.51
N GLN A 22 11.68 10.08 13.21
CA GLN A 22 10.64 10.09 12.20
C GLN A 22 10.96 9.16 11.03
N VAL A 23 10.01 8.34 10.64
CA VAL A 23 10.08 7.46 9.48
C VAL A 23 9.04 7.89 8.43
N ARG A 24 9.47 8.08 7.21
CA ARG A 24 8.61 8.25 6.06
C ARG A 24 8.61 6.94 5.28
N MET A 25 7.46 6.26 5.26
CA MET A 25 7.32 4.96 4.63
C MET A 25 6.38 5.07 3.43
N TYR A 26 6.87 4.72 2.25
CA TYR A 26 6.07 4.61 1.05
C TYR A 26 5.95 3.14 0.65
N VAL A 27 4.73 2.71 0.39
CA VAL A 27 4.43 1.35 -0.08
C VAL A 27 3.65 1.44 -1.38
N CYS A 28 4.13 0.74 -2.41
CA CYS A 28 3.42 0.62 -3.66
C CYS A 28 2.09 -0.14 -3.43
N GLY A 29 0.98 0.51 -3.78
CA GLY A 29 -0.35 -0.06 -3.67
C GLY A 29 -0.72 -0.91 -4.88
N MET A 30 -1.98 -1.31 -4.95
CA MET A 30 -2.48 -2.16 -6.03
C MET A 30 -3.08 -1.34 -7.19
N THR A 31 -3.15 -1.98 -8.36
CA THR A 31 -3.93 -1.52 -9.51
C THR A 31 -5.37 -1.99 -9.35
N VAL A 32 -6.32 -1.06 -9.36
CA VAL A 32 -7.73 -1.32 -9.00
C VAL A 32 -8.59 -1.70 -10.21
N TYR A 33 -8.32 -2.87 -10.77
CA TYR A 33 -9.07 -3.43 -11.91
C TYR A 33 -9.82 -4.72 -11.55
N ASP A 34 -9.58 -5.29 -10.37
CA ASP A 34 -10.20 -6.52 -9.89
C ASP A 34 -10.19 -6.55 -8.36
N PHE A 35 -10.87 -7.54 -7.76
CA PHE A 35 -10.86 -7.76 -6.31
C PHE A 35 -9.46 -8.10 -5.78
N CYS A 36 -9.25 -7.81 -4.50
CA CYS A 36 -8.07 -8.26 -3.79
C CYS A 36 -8.01 -9.80 -3.78
N HIS A 37 -6.81 -10.32 -3.89
CA HIS A 37 -6.53 -11.74 -3.65
C HIS A 37 -5.53 -11.89 -2.50
N LEU A 38 -5.25 -13.13 -2.10
CA LEU A 38 -4.39 -13.43 -0.95
C LEU A 38 -3.00 -12.77 -1.02
N GLY A 39 -2.45 -12.57 -2.22
CA GLY A 39 -1.19 -11.86 -2.41
C GLY A 39 -1.27 -10.39 -1.98
N HIS A 40 -2.38 -9.70 -2.29
CA HIS A 40 -2.63 -8.34 -1.83
C HIS A 40 -2.81 -8.30 -0.30
N ALA A 41 -3.60 -9.23 0.26
CA ALA A 41 -3.79 -9.34 1.70
C ALA A 41 -2.46 -9.53 2.43
N ARG A 42 -1.59 -10.40 1.93
CA ARG A 42 -0.24 -10.61 2.47
C ARG A 42 0.58 -9.32 2.48
N MET A 43 0.58 -8.58 1.40
CA MET A 43 1.30 -7.30 1.29
C MET A 43 0.75 -6.29 2.32
N LEU A 44 -0.56 -6.11 2.37
CA LEU A 44 -1.23 -5.17 3.27
C LEU A 44 -0.91 -5.48 4.74
N VAL A 45 -1.10 -6.73 5.16
CA VAL A 45 -0.81 -7.16 6.53
C VAL A 45 0.67 -7.06 6.87
N SER A 46 1.57 -7.40 5.93
CA SER A 46 3.02 -7.32 6.18
C SER A 46 3.47 -5.89 6.47
N PHE A 47 3.00 -4.92 5.67
CA PHE A 47 3.36 -3.51 5.90
C PHE A 47 2.60 -2.88 7.07
N ASP A 48 1.42 -3.38 7.39
CA ASP A 48 0.72 -2.99 8.61
C ASP A 48 1.52 -3.40 9.86
N VAL A 49 2.05 -4.61 9.89
CA VAL A 49 2.94 -5.07 10.97
C VAL A 49 4.20 -4.20 11.06
N VAL A 50 4.80 -3.86 9.91
CA VAL A 50 6.01 -3.00 9.88
C VAL A 50 5.71 -1.62 10.47
N GLN A 51 4.64 -0.95 10.04
CA GLN A 51 4.30 0.38 10.57
C GLN A 51 4.00 0.35 12.08
N ARG A 52 3.21 -0.65 12.54
CA ARG A 52 2.89 -0.83 13.97
C ARG A 52 4.16 -1.07 14.80
N TRP A 53 5.08 -1.89 14.29
CA TRP A 53 6.36 -2.14 14.95
C TRP A 53 7.20 -0.88 15.07
N LEU A 54 7.31 -0.09 14.02
CA LEU A 54 8.05 1.18 14.03
C LEU A 54 7.46 2.15 15.05
N ARG A 55 6.11 2.30 15.08
CA ARG A 55 5.40 3.13 16.07
C ARG A 55 5.61 2.61 17.50
N ALA A 56 5.49 1.31 17.72
CA ALA A 56 5.73 0.68 19.02
C ALA A 56 7.19 0.82 19.49
N SER A 57 8.14 0.99 18.56
CA SER A 57 9.54 1.27 18.83
C SER A 57 9.83 2.74 19.16
N GLY A 58 8.80 3.59 19.24
CA GLY A 58 8.92 5.01 19.61
C GLY A 58 9.20 5.94 18.43
N LEU A 59 9.01 5.46 17.19
CA LEU A 59 9.19 6.28 15.98
C LEU A 59 7.85 6.86 15.52
N ALA A 60 7.83 8.12 15.14
CA ALA A 60 6.72 8.68 14.37
C ALA A 60 6.79 8.13 12.93
N VAL A 61 5.66 7.68 12.40
CA VAL A 61 5.60 7.07 11.06
C VAL A 61 4.58 7.80 10.20
N ASP A 62 5.06 8.37 9.10
CA ASP A 62 4.22 8.89 8.01
C ASP A 62 4.11 7.77 6.96
N TYR A 63 2.97 7.09 6.94
CA TYR A 63 2.72 5.98 6.03
C TYR A 63 1.96 6.44 4.80
N VAL A 64 2.58 6.33 3.64
CA VAL A 64 2.02 6.70 2.34
C VAL A 64 1.88 5.47 1.47
N ARG A 65 0.72 5.33 0.83
CA ARG A 65 0.47 4.28 -0.16
C ARG A 65 -0.26 4.86 -1.36
N ASN A 66 0.12 4.44 -2.57
CA ASN A 66 -0.63 4.82 -3.76
C ASN A 66 -1.75 3.83 -4.09
N ILE A 67 -2.67 4.28 -4.92
CA ILE A 67 -3.63 3.46 -5.65
C ILE A 67 -3.42 3.76 -7.13
N THR A 68 -3.14 2.73 -7.92
CA THR A 68 -3.01 2.88 -9.38
C THR A 68 -4.40 2.76 -10.00
N ASP A 69 -4.95 3.87 -10.44
CA ASP A 69 -6.30 4.01 -11.00
C ASP A 69 -6.34 4.26 -12.51
N ILE A 70 -5.17 4.34 -13.14
CA ILE A 70 -5.01 4.36 -14.60
C ILE A 70 -3.91 3.35 -14.98
N ASP A 71 -4.30 2.34 -15.74
CA ASP A 71 -3.44 1.25 -16.21
C ASP A 71 -4.13 0.52 -17.35
N ASP A 72 -3.38 -0.12 -18.23
CA ASP A 72 -3.93 -0.90 -19.36
C ASP A 72 -4.92 -1.99 -18.92
N LYS A 73 -4.71 -2.56 -17.73
CA LYS A 73 -5.62 -3.57 -17.16
C LYS A 73 -6.97 -2.97 -16.78
N ILE A 74 -6.98 -1.74 -16.27
CA ILE A 74 -8.21 -1.01 -15.95
C ILE A 74 -8.97 -0.66 -17.22
N ILE A 75 -8.26 -0.16 -18.24
CA ILE A 75 -8.85 0.16 -19.55
C ILE A 75 -9.49 -1.09 -20.15
N ARG A 76 -8.78 -2.22 -20.13
CA ARG A 76 -9.30 -3.51 -20.63
C ARG A 76 -10.55 -3.94 -19.87
N ARG A 77 -10.54 -3.87 -18.54
CA ARG A 77 -11.67 -4.22 -17.68
C ARG A 77 -12.89 -3.32 -17.98
N ALA A 78 -12.66 -2.03 -18.18
CA ALA A 78 -13.72 -1.09 -18.55
C ALA A 78 -14.38 -1.47 -19.88
N VAL A 79 -13.59 -1.81 -20.90
CA VAL A 79 -14.08 -2.28 -22.20
C VAL A 79 -14.86 -3.60 -22.05
N GLU A 80 -14.31 -4.59 -21.36
CA GLU A 80 -14.94 -5.91 -21.15
C GLU A 80 -16.28 -5.81 -20.42
N THR A 81 -16.41 -4.86 -19.49
CA THR A 81 -17.64 -4.70 -18.68
C THR A 81 -18.59 -3.65 -19.22
N GLY A 82 -18.22 -2.90 -20.27
CA GLY A 82 -19.00 -1.80 -20.81
C GLY A 82 -19.17 -0.62 -19.84
N ARG A 83 -18.25 -0.45 -18.88
CA ARG A 83 -18.26 0.61 -17.87
C ARG A 83 -17.23 1.67 -18.20
N ARG A 84 -17.41 2.87 -17.62
CA ARG A 84 -16.38 3.90 -17.65
C ARG A 84 -15.24 3.53 -16.72
N ILE A 85 -14.03 3.99 -17.02
CA ILE A 85 -12.82 3.73 -16.20
C ILE A 85 -13.07 4.15 -14.74
N GLY A 86 -13.63 5.35 -14.51
CA GLY A 86 -13.93 5.82 -13.15
C GLY A 86 -14.89 4.90 -12.39
N GLU A 87 -15.92 4.37 -13.04
CA GLU A 87 -16.86 3.43 -12.40
C GLU A 87 -16.20 2.12 -12.01
N VAL A 88 -15.26 1.63 -12.83
CA VAL A 88 -14.47 0.43 -12.52
C VAL A 88 -13.57 0.68 -11.32
N THR A 89 -12.82 1.78 -11.33
CA THR A 89 -11.86 2.10 -10.26
C THR A 89 -12.57 2.39 -8.95
N GLU A 90 -13.62 3.19 -8.92
CA GLU A 90 -14.42 3.48 -7.72
C GLU A 90 -14.97 2.19 -7.09
N PHE A 91 -15.50 1.29 -7.91
CA PHE A 91 -16.03 0.01 -7.42
C PHE A 91 -14.96 -0.84 -6.74
N TYR A 92 -13.79 -1.02 -7.39
CA TYR A 92 -12.73 -1.85 -6.82
C TYR A 92 -11.96 -1.17 -5.68
N ILE A 93 -11.88 0.15 -5.64
CA ILE A 93 -11.37 0.90 -4.48
C ILE A 93 -12.26 0.66 -3.25
N ALA A 94 -13.58 0.75 -3.42
CA ALA A 94 -14.52 0.48 -2.33
C ALA A 94 -14.39 -0.96 -1.82
N ALA A 95 -14.28 -1.94 -2.72
CA ALA A 95 -14.07 -3.34 -2.36
C ALA A 95 -12.74 -3.54 -1.62
N MET A 96 -11.65 -2.93 -2.09
CA MET A 96 -10.33 -2.98 -1.45
C MET A 96 -10.39 -2.43 -0.02
N HIS A 97 -11.04 -1.28 0.19
CA HIS A 97 -11.18 -0.71 1.54
C HIS A 97 -12.01 -1.61 2.48
N ALA A 98 -13.05 -2.27 1.96
CA ALA A 98 -13.81 -3.25 2.74
C ALA A 98 -12.94 -4.45 3.15
N ASP A 99 -12.11 -4.95 2.23
CA ASP A 99 -11.16 -6.03 2.51
C ASP A 99 -10.09 -5.60 3.53
N GLU A 100 -9.55 -4.39 3.41
CA GLU A 100 -8.59 -3.82 4.38
C GLU A 100 -9.20 -3.75 5.78
N GLN A 101 -10.43 -3.27 5.88
CA GLN A 101 -11.15 -3.19 7.14
C GLN A 101 -11.39 -4.58 7.74
N ALA A 102 -11.79 -5.55 6.92
CA ALA A 102 -11.99 -6.93 7.35
C ALA A 102 -10.71 -7.59 7.86
N LEU A 103 -9.56 -7.26 7.27
CA LEU A 103 -8.24 -7.71 7.70
C LEU A 103 -7.73 -6.98 8.96
N GLY A 104 -8.36 -5.88 9.38
CA GLY A 104 -7.93 -5.07 10.51
C GLY A 104 -6.62 -4.31 10.28
N VAL A 105 -6.24 -4.07 9.03
CA VAL A 105 -5.08 -3.25 8.69
C VAL A 105 -5.41 -1.76 8.83
N GLU A 106 -4.45 -0.97 9.30
CA GLU A 106 -4.61 0.47 9.40
C GLU A 106 -4.51 1.12 8.01
N PRO A 107 -5.36 2.12 7.71
CA PRO A 107 -5.23 2.88 6.48
C PRO A 107 -3.91 3.65 6.46
N PRO A 108 -3.37 4.00 5.29
CA PRO A 108 -2.24 4.91 5.20
C PRO A 108 -2.62 6.32 5.68
N ASP A 109 -1.65 7.06 6.21
CA ASP A 109 -1.84 8.48 6.58
C ASP A 109 -2.13 9.34 5.35
N LEU A 110 -1.59 8.95 4.20
CA LEU A 110 -1.88 9.56 2.90
C LEU A 110 -2.01 8.48 1.83
N SER A 111 -3.16 8.48 1.15
CA SER A 111 -3.39 7.68 -0.05
C SER A 111 -3.22 8.56 -1.29
N LEU A 112 -2.31 8.19 -2.19
CA LEU A 112 -2.05 8.91 -3.43
C LEU A 112 -2.81 8.23 -4.57
N ILE A 113 -3.71 8.98 -5.20
CA ILE A 113 -4.45 8.61 -6.40
C ILE A 113 -4.03 9.59 -7.49
N HIS A 114 -3.99 9.18 -8.75
CA HIS A 114 -3.57 10.00 -9.90
C HIS A 114 -2.12 10.50 -9.81
N ILE A 115 -1.21 9.59 -9.64
CA ILE A 115 0.22 9.91 -9.68
C ILE A 115 0.72 9.91 -11.11
#